data_911b870634ded78574e1ba66d146dfc2
#
_entry.id   911b870634ded78574e1ba66d146dfc2
#
_cell.length_a   1.000
_cell.length_b   1.000
_cell.length_c   1.000
_cell.angle_alpha   90.00
_cell.angle_beta   90.00
_cell.angle_gamma   90.00
#
_symmetry.space_group_name_H-M   'P 1'
#
loop_
_entity.id
_entity.type
_entity.pdbx_description
1 polymer ?
#
loop_
_entity_poly.entity_id
_entity_poly.type
_entity_poly.pdbx_seq_one_letter_code
_entity_poly.pdbx_strand_id
1 'polypeptide(L)'
;MLNLPGSEGSIETQEGPAAYTEAIEYLSKQQGLQPLEPSKGLGRVAKDFISETQKISPDELSTIDLDKIIEKYGSFTGNLCRSIDFGGETPEQVLVNLIVSDGDPNREQRETLLSKDLKKVGIGFGQHEEFKYVTVIISCTAIRMRKPCVQLIIP
;
A
#
# COMPACT_ATOMS: atom_id res chain seq x y z
N MET A 1 9.41 17.15 -16.02
CA MET A 1 9.04 15.83 -16.59
C MET A 1 10.23 14.89 -16.54
N LEU A 2 10.05 13.73 -16.00
CA LEU A 2 11.07 12.67 -15.93
C LEU A 2 10.70 11.53 -16.88
N ASN A 3 11.66 11.11 -17.69
CA ASN A 3 11.52 9.90 -18.50
C ASN A 3 12.19 8.75 -17.75
N LEU A 4 11.40 7.77 -17.33
CA LEU A 4 11.95 6.54 -16.77
C LEU A 4 12.26 5.54 -17.88
N PRO A 5 13.39 4.80 -17.79
CA PRO A 5 13.70 3.76 -18.76
C PRO A 5 12.57 2.72 -18.81
N GLY A 6 11.98 2.50 -19.98
CA GLY A 6 10.91 1.53 -20.20
C GLY A 6 9.48 2.06 -20.06
N SER A 7 9.26 3.33 -19.77
CA SER A 7 7.94 3.96 -19.79
C SER A 7 7.73 4.70 -21.12
N GLU A 8 6.65 4.41 -21.83
CA GLU A 8 6.16 5.22 -22.92
C GLU A 8 5.38 6.41 -22.33
N GLY A 9 6.08 7.45 -21.89
CA GLY A 9 5.46 8.66 -21.37
C GLY A 9 6.32 9.44 -20.41
N SER A 10 5.99 10.71 -20.25
CA SER A 10 6.57 11.57 -19.22
C SER A 10 5.78 11.45 -17.93
N ILE A 11 6.46 11.35 -16.78
CA ILE A 11 5.83 11.38 -15.47
C ILE A 11 5.75 12.84 -15.01
N GLU A 12 4.55 13.27 -14.67
CA GLU A 12 4.33 14.55 -14.02
C GLU A 12 4.74 14.43 -12.55
N THR A 13 5.64 15.28 -12.08
CA THR A 13 6.17 15.26 -10.72
C THR A 13 5.93 16.60 -10.03
N GLN A 14 5.73 16.57 -8.71
CA GLN A 14 5.57 17.79 -7.91
C GLN A 14 6.92 18.43 -7.57
N GLU A 15 7.92 17.62 -7.23
CA GLU A 15 9.24 18.06 -6.79
C GLU A 15 10.34 17.90 -7.87
N GLY A 16 9.99 17.31 -9.02
CA GLY A 16 10.91 17.06 -10.10
C GLY A 16 11.97 15.99 -9.77
N PRO A 17 13.14 16.03 -10.46
CA PRO A 17 14.19 15.03 -10.28
C PRO A 17 14.77 14.94 -8.87
N ALA A 18 14.66 16.00 -8.08
CA ALA A 18 15.22 16.06 -6.73
C ALA A 18 14.66 15.00 -5.80
N ALA A 19 13.35 14.71 -5.87
CA ALA A 19 12.72 13.67 -5.07
C ALA A 19 13.27 12.27 -5.38
N TYR A 20 13.54 12.00 -6.64
CA TYR A 20 14.14 10.72 -7.08
C TYR A 20 15.59 10.59 -6.64
N THR A 21 16.38 11.65 -6.76
CA THR A 21 17.78 11.67 -6.29
C THR A 21 17.83 11.42 -4.79
N GLU A 22 16.99 12.08 -4.02
CA GLU A 22 16.88 11.90 -2.57
C GLU A 22 16.47 10.46 -2.22
N ALA A 23 15.50 9.86 -2.93
CA ALA A 23 15.10 8.48 -2.73
C ALA A 23 16.26 7.48 -3.00
N ILE A 24 17.05 7.71 -4.04
CA ILE A 24 18.24 6.90 -4.35
C ILE A 24 19.27 7.01 -3.22
N GLU A 25 19.54 8.20 -2.72
CA GLU A 25 20.45 8.42 -1.59
C GLU A 25 19.95 7.74 -0.31
N TYR A 26 18.66 7.82 -0.05
CA TYR A 26 18.03 7.14 1.08
C TYR A 26 18.22 5.62 0.97
N LEU A 27 17.87 5.02 -0.16
CA LEU A 27 17.99 3.58 -0.38
C LEU A 27 19.44 3.10 -0.33
N SER A 28 20.39 3.91 -0.75
CA SER A 28 21.82 3.54 -0.69
C SER A 28 22.32 3.35 0.74
N LYS A 29 21.67 3.95 1.72
CA LYS A 29 21.97 3.87 3.15
C LYS A 29 21.04 2.91 3.90
N GLN A 30 19.97 2.46 3.25
CA GLN A 30 18.98 1.57 3.83
C GLN A 30 19.59 0.19 4.06
N GLN A 31 19.52 -0.31 5.29
CA GLN A 31 19.91 -1.68 5.60
C GLN A 31 18.83 -2.66 5.12
N GLY A 32 19.26 -3.89 4.79
CA GLY A 32 18.33 -4.94 4.41
C GLY A 32 17.27 -5.21 5.48
N LEU A 33 16.02 -5.29 5.04
CA LEU A 33 14.88 -5.61 5.90
C LEU A 33 14.52 -7.08 5.77
N GLN A 34 13.89 -7.64 6.81
CA GLN A 34 13.31 -8.97 6.72
C GLN A 34 12.15 -8.98 5.72
N PRO A 35 12.01 -10.02 4.90
CA PRO A 35 10.87 -10.15 4.01
C PRO A 35 9.55 -10.13 4.78
N LEU A 36 8.54 -9.45 4.22
CA LEU A 36 7.19 -9.50 4.74
C LEU A 36 6.54 -10.83 4.35
N GLU A 37 5.82 -11.42 5.30
CA GLU A 37 5.10 -12.67 5.08
C GLU A 37 3.69 -12.36 4.54
N PRO A 38 3.29 -12.90 3.38
CA PRO A 38 1.96 -12.71 2.85
C PRO A 38 0.88 -13.27 3.79
N SER A 39 -0.16 -12.48 4.03
CA SER A 39 -1.32 -12.88 4.84
C SER A 39 -2.58 -12.88 3.98
N LYS A 40 -3.23 -14.04 3.86
CA LYS A 40 -4.51 -14.15 3.16
C LYS A 40 -5.59 -13.25 3.76
N GLY A 41 -5.55 -13.07 5.08
CA GLY A 41 -6.48 -12.19 5.78
C GLY A 41 -6.27 -10.73 5.46
N LEU A 42 -5.03 -10.24 5.50
CA LEU A 42 -4.71 -8.88 5.08
C LEU A 42 -5.00 -8.67 3.58
N GLY A 43 -4.83 -9.68 2.74
CA GLY A 43 -5.22 -9.61 1.34
C GLY A 43 -6.72 -9.39 1.15
N ARG A 44 -7.57 -9.99 1.99
CA ARG A 44 -9.02 -9.74 1.99
C ARG A 44 -9.35 -8.33 2.49
N VAL A 45 -8.67 -7.88 3.55
CA VAL A 45 -8.78 -6.49 4.03
C VAL A 45 -8.42 -5.50 2.93
N ALA A 46 -7.31 -5.72 2.25
CA ALA A 46 -6.87 -4.88 1.15
C ALA A 46 -7.88 -4.85 -0.02
N LYS A 47 -8.48 -6.00 -0.34
CA LYS A 47 -9.51 -6.09 -1.37
C LYS A 47 -10.77 -5.33 -1.01
N ASP A 48 -11.24 -5.44 0.23
CA ASP A 48 -12.40 -4.66 0.71
C ASP A 48 -12.09 -3.17 0.70
N PHE A 49 -10.89 -2.79 1.14
CA PHE A 49 -10.45 -1.40 1.10
C PHE A 49 -10.46 -0.84 -0.33
N ILE A 50 -9.95 -1.59 -1.30
CA ILE A 50 -10.01 -1.22 -2.73
C ILE A 50 -11.45 -0.96 -3.19
N SER A 51 -12.39 -1.79 -2.79
CA SER A 51 -13.80 -1.62 -3.18
C SER A 51 -14.39 -0.29 -2.71
N GLU A 52 -13.92 0.22 -1.58
CA GLU A 52 -14.34 1.52 -1.04
C GLU A 52 -13.59 2.70 -1.68
N THR A 53 -12.39 2.46 -2.23
CA THR A 53 -11.56 3.53 -2.82
C THR A 53 -11.84 3.81 -4.29
N GLN A 54 -12.51 2.93 -5.01
CA GLN A 54 -12.66 3.00 -6.47
C GLN A 54 -13.25 4.31 -7.00
N LYS A 55 -14.07 4.98 -6.21
CA LYS A 55 -14.83 6.19 -6.60
C LYS A 55 -14.49 7.43 -5.80
N ILE A 56 -13.63 7.33 -4.81
CA ILE A 56 -13.28 8.44 -3.93
C ILE A 56 -11.96 9.08 -4.35
N SER A 57 -11.83 10.39 -4.11
CA SER A 57 -10.57 11.09 -4.33
C SER A 57 -9.54 10.76 -3.23
N PRO A 58 -8.23 10.95 -3.50
CA PRO A 58 -7.20 10.76 -2.48
C PRO A 58 -7.44 11.52 -1.18
N ASP A 59 -8.05 12.70 -1.24
CA ASP A 59 -8.35 13.53 -0.08
C ASP A 59 -9.42 12.93 0.83
N GLU A 60 -10.26 12.05 0.29
CA GLU A 60 -11.35 11.38 1.02
C GLU A 60 -10.93 10.06 1.67
N LEU A 61 -9.68 9.63 1.51
CA LEU A 61 -9.19 8.36 2.06
C LEU A 61 -9.35 8.24 3.59
N SER A 62 -9.32 9.36 4.29
CA SER A 62 -9.54 9.40 5.74
C SER A 62 -10.95 9.00 6.15
N THR A 63 -11.91 8.99 5.24
CA THR A 63 -13.29 8.57 5.48
C THR A 63 -13.44 7.05 5.57
N ILE A 64 -12.47 6.30 5.04
CA ILE A 64 -12.47 4.84 5.08
C ILE A 64 -11.88 4.37 6.41
N ASP A 65 -12.69 3.67 7.17
CA ASP A 65 -12.31 3.11 8.47
C ASP A 65 -11.66 1.73 8.31
N LEU A 66 -10.34 1.72 8.28
CA LEU A 66 -9.56 0.49 8.14
C LEU A 66 -9.80 -0.48 9.30
N ASP A 67 -9.98 0.02 10.51
CA ASP A 67 -10.20 -0.82 11.70
C ASP A 67 -11.49 -1.62 11.56
N LYS A 68 -12.56 -1.00 11.07
CA LYS A 68 -13.83 -1.71 10.80
C LYS A 68 -13.69 -2.78 9.72
N ILE A 69 -12.87 -2.53 8.70
CA ILE A 69 -12.63 -3.54 7.67
C ILE A 69 -11.87 -4.73 8.27
N ILE A 70 -10.84 -4.47 9.08
CA ILE A 70 -10.06 -5.52 9.73
C ILE A 70 -10.91 -6.35 10.70
N GLU A 71 -11.78 -5.72 11.47
CA GLU A 71 -12.64 -6.39 12.43
C GLU A 71 -13.52 -7.49 11.83
N LYS A 72 -13.84 -7.38 10.54
CA LYS A 72 -14.56 -8.45 9.80
C LYS A 72 -13.76 -9.75 9.74
N TYR A 73 -12.43 -9.66 9.70
CA TYR A 73 -11.54 -10.79 9.46
C TYR A 73 -10.71 -11.20 10.68
N GLY A 74 -10.47 -10.30 11.61
CA GLY A 74 -9.62 -10.59 12.76
C GLY A 74 -9.30 -9.38 13.61
N SER A 75 -8.17 -9.45 14.27
CA SER A 75 -7.58 -8.36 15.04
C SER A 75 -6.08 -8.29 14.77
N PHE A 76 -5.51 -7.11 14.91
CA PHE A 76 -4.07 -6.92 14.78
C PHE A 76 -3.44 -6.55 16.13
N THR A 77 -2.13 -6.71 16.23
CA THR A 77 -1.33 -6.32 17.39
C THR A 77 -0.10 -5.56 16.92
N GLY A 78 0.29 -4.53 17.63
CA GLY A 78 1.41 -3.66 17.26
C GLY A 78 1.02 -2.65 16.19
N ASN A 79 1.93 -2.37 15.27
CA ASN A 79 1.71 -1.38 14.23
C ASN A 79 0.85 -1.94 13.09
N LEU A 80 -0.09 -1.13 12.64
CA LEU A 80 -0.87 -1.34 11.43
C LEU A 80 -0.61 -0.18 10.49
N CYS A 81 -0.21 -0.49 9.28
CA CYS A 81 0.15 0.50 8.28
C CYS A 81 -0.60 0.28 6.98
N ARG A 82 -0.84 1.37 6.29
CA ARG A 82 -1.49 1.40 4.99
C ARG A 82 -0.68 2.29 4.06
N SER A 83 -0.30 1.74 2.91
CA SER A 83 0.28 2.49 1.80
C SER A 83 -0.63 2.41 0.60
N ILE A 84 -0.88 3.52 -0.07
CA ILE A 84 -1.78 3.60 -1.23
C ILE A 84 -1.06 4.29 -2.37
N ASP A 85 -1.14 3.69 -3.56
CA ASP A 85 -0.69 4.29 -4.80
C ASP A 85 -1.86 4.42 -5.77
N PHE A 86 -1.97 5.58 -6.40
CA PHE A 86 -2.93 5.85 -7.46
C PHE A 86 -2.21 5.95 -8.80
N GLY A 87 -2.64 5.17 -9.77
CA GLY A 87 -2.19 5.25 -11.15
C GLY A 87 -1.07 4.30 -11.55
N GLY A 88 -0.35 3.68 -10.63
CA GLY A 88 0.68 2.70 -10.96
C GLY A 88 0.10 1.48 -11.69
N GLU A 89 0.64 1.18 -12.86
CA GLU A 89 0.16 0.08 -13.72
C GLU A 89 0.92 -1.22 -13.49
N THR A 90 2.14 -1.14 -12.99
CA THR A 90 3.01 -2.28 -12.69
C THR A 90 3.46 -2.27 -11.23
N PRO A 91 3.82 -3.43 -10.65
CA PRO A 91 4.37 -3.49 -9.30
C PRO A 91 5.59 -2.58 -9.09
N GLU A 92 6.46 -2.49 -10.09
CA GLU A 92 7.65 -1.64 -10.06
C GLU A 92 7.28 -0.16 -9.98
N GLN A 93 6.31 0.29 -10.77
CA GLN A 93 5.82 1.68 -10.73
C GLN A 93 5.21 2.00 -9.36
N VAL A 94 4.38 1.10 -8.83
CA VAL A 94 3.77 1.26 -7.50
C VAL A 94 4.85 1.42 -6.43
N LEU A 95 5.85 0.55 -6.42
CA LEU A 95 6.95 0.63 -5.46
C LEU A 95 7.78 1.90 -5.61
N VAL A 96 8.10 2.30 -6.83
CA VAL A 96 8.81 3.56 -7.09
C VAL A 96 8.01 4.75 -6.58
N ASN A 97 6.72 4.82 -6.87
CA ASN A 97 5.85 5.90 -6.41
C ASN A 97 5.83 6.00 -4.87
N LEU A 98 5.67 4.87 -4.19
CA LEU A 98 5.63 4.82 -2.72
C LEU A 98 6.99 5.15 -2.08
N ILE A 99 8.09 4.72 -2.69
CA ILE A 99 9.44 4.99 -2.17
C ILE A 99 9.85 6.44 -2.42
N VAL A 100 9.59 6.99 -3.59
CA VAL A 100 9.85 8.40 -3.91
C VAL A 100 8.98 9.30 -3.07
N SER A 101 7.70 8.95 -2.89
CA SER A 101 6.73 9.71 -2.09
C SER A 101 6.71 11.19 -2.49
N ASP A 102 6.65 11.44 -3.82
CA ASP A 102 6.73 12.77 -4.43
C ASP A 102 5.59 13.68 -3.92
N GLY A 103 5.95 14.91 -3.55
CA GLY A 103 5.01 15.88 -2.99
C GLY A 103 4.72 15.72 -1.49
N ASP A 104 5.29 14.72 -0.84
CA ASP A 104 5.21 14.54 0.62
C ASP A 104 6.56 14.85 1.28
N PRO A 105 6.70 16.01 1.96
CA PRO A 105 7.94 16.39 2.60
C PRO A 105 8.42 15.42 3.69
N ASN A 106 7.49 14.71 4.32
CA ASN A 106 7.77 13.75 5.39
C ASN A 106 8.08 12.35 4.86
N ARG A 107 7.85 12.09 3.56
CA ARG A 107 8.05 10.77 2.95
C ARG A 107 7.29 9.65 3.68
N GLU A 108 6.08 9.91 4.13
CA GLU A 108 5.30 9.00 4.97
C GLU A 108 5.06 7.63 4.33
N GLN A 109 4.84 7.58 3.01
CA GLN A 109 4.64 6.32 2.30
C GLN A 109 5.91 5.46 2.34
N ARG A 110 7.08 6.07 2.15
CA ARG A 110 8.37 5.41 2.23
C ARG A 110 8.65 4.88 3.63
N GLU A 111 8.53 5.74 4.63
CA GLU A 111 8.75 5.39 6.03
C GLU A 111 7.83 4.24 6.47
N THR A 112 6.59 4.29 6.05
CA THR A 112 5.61 3.22 6.30
C THR A 112 6.03 1.91 5.63
N LEU A 113 6.34 1.95 4.33
CA LEU A 113 6.67 0.76 3.54
C LEU A 113 7.94 0.06 4.05
N LEU A 114 8.94 0.83 4.48
CA LEU A 114 10.25 0.34 4.90
C LEU A 114 10.39 0.21 6.43
N SER A 115 9.30 0.22 7.17
CA SER A 115 9.32 0.05 8.62
C SER A 115 9.77 -1.37 8.99
N LYS A 116 10.80 -1.46 9.83
CA LYS A 116 11.37 -2.73 10.32
C LYS A 116 10.44 -3.53 11.24
N ASP A 117 9.42 -2.89 11.79
CA ASP A 117 8.50 -3.51 12.75
C ASP A 117 7.39 -4.31 12.05
N LEU A 118 7.24 -4.15 10.74
CA LEU A 118 6.24 -4.84 9.95
C LEU A 118 6.71 -6.26 9.61
N LYS A 119 5.79 -7.22 9.67
CA LYS A 119 6.06 -8.64 9.41
C LYS A 119 5.08 -9.30 8.46
N LYS A 120 3.84 -8.81 8.41
CA LYS A 120 2.76 -9.38 7.60
C LYS A 120 2.27 -8.36 6.59
N VAL A 121 1.88 -8.83 5.41
CA VAL A 121 1.40 -7.97 4.33
C VAL A 121 0.23 -8.58 3.59
N GLY A 122 -0.70 -7.73 3.17
CA GLY A 122 -1.73 -8.02 2.20
C GLY A 122 -1.78 -6.91 1.16
N ILE A 123 -1.99 -7.27 -0.09
CA ILE A 123 -2.00 -6.34 -1.22
C ILE A 123 -3.32 -6.45 -1.94
N GLY A 124 -3.92 -5.31 -2.26
CA GLY A 124 -5.08 -5.17 -3.12
C GLY A 124 -4.74 -4.29 -4.32
N PHE A 125 -5.27 -4.66 -5.48
CA PHE A 125 -5.15 -3.90 -6.72
C PHE A 125 -6.52 -3.85 -7.39
N GLY A 126 -6.88 -2.70 -7.94
CA GLY A 126 -8.16 -2.52 -8.60
C GLY A 126 -8.19 -1.34 -9.54
N GLN A 127 -9.32 -1.17 -10.22
CA GLN A 127 -9.58 -0.03 -11.06
C GLN A 127 -10.00 1.17 -10.21
N HIS A 128 -9.65 2.37 -10.68
CA HIS A 128 -10.08 3.64 -10.12
C HIS A 128 -10.65 4.54 -11.21
N GLU A 129 -11.76 5.22 -10.93
CA GLU A 129 -12.47 6.01 -11.95
C GLU A 129 -11.60 7.16 -12.51
N GLU A 130 -10.84 7.82 -11.65
CA GLU A 130 -10.01 8.98 -12.04
C GLU A 130 -8.59 8.57 -12.44
N PHE A 131 -7.95 7.69 -11.66
CA PHE A 131 -6.54 7.35 -11.81
C PHE A 131 -6.29 6.04 -12.59
N LYS A 132 -7.32 5.43 -13.16
CA LYS A 132 -7.29 4.15 -13.84
C LYS A 132 -7.04 2.96 -12.91
N TYR A 133 -6.05 3.04 -12.04
CA TYR A 133 -5.71 2.00 -11.06
C TYR A 133 -5.47 2.55 -9.67
N VAL A 134 -5.68 1.70 -8.67
CA VAL A 134 -5.32 1.93 -7.28
C VAL A 134 -4.74 0.66 -6.68
N THR A 135 -3.65 0.80 -5.95
CA THR A 135 -3.01 -0.29 -5.20
C THR A 135 -2.98 0.07 -3.72
N VAL A 136 -3.35 -0.89 -2.89
CA VAL A 136 -3.30 -0.77 -1.43
C VAL A 136 -2.39 -1.85 -0.87
N ILE A 137 -1.46 -1.46 -0.03
CA ILE A 137 -0.61 -2.35 0.75
C ILE A 137 -0.99 -2.18 2.22
N ILE A 138 -1.54 -3.22 2.83
CA ILE A 138 -1.83 -3.27 4.26
C ILE A 138 -0.78 -4.14 4.93
N SER A 139 -0.10 -3.59 5.91
CA SER A 139 0.95 -4.29 6.63
C SER A 139 0.83 -4.10 8.12
N CYS A 140 1.23 -5.10 8.89
CA CYS A 140 1.17 -5.03 10.34
C CYS A 140 2.29 -5.86 10.99
N THR A 141 2.50 -5.61 12.29
CA THR A 141 3.45 -6.39 13.09
C THR A 141 2.94 -7.81 13.29
N ALA A 142 1.69 -7.97 13.68
CA ALA A 142 1.05 -9.28 13.84
C ALA A 142 -0.47 -9.18 13.63
N ILE A 143 -1.06 -10.24 13.13
CA ILE A 143 -2.51 -10.33 12.95
C ILE A 143 -3.01 -11.71 13.41
N ARG A 144 -4.14 -11.71 14.13
CA ARG A 144 -4.88 -12.90 14.50
C ARG A 144 -6.17 -12.95 13.69
N MET A 145 -6.23 -13.88 12.76
CA MET A 145 -7.41 -14.07 11.93
C MET A 145 -8.51 -14.83 12.68
N ARG A 146 -9.76 -14.42 12.49
CA ARG A 146 -10.90 -15.24 12.90
C ARG A 146 -10.93 -16.50 12.04
N LYS A 147 -11.13 -17.66 12.67
CA LYS A 147 -11.39 -18.88 11.93
C LYS A 147 -12.69 -18.67 11.13
N PRO A 148 -12.75 -19.06 9.85
CA PRO A 148 -14.01 -19.04 9.14
C PRO A 148 -15.00 -19.89 9.94
N CYS A 149 -16.20 -19.39 10.19
CA CYS A 149 -17.31 -20.22 10.67
C CYS A 149 -17.55 -21.30 9.60
N VAL A 150 -17.11 -22.50 9.87
CA VAL A 150 -17.54 -23.67 9.11
C VAL A 150 -18.99 -23.90 9.53
N GLN A 151 -19.91 -23.40 8.73
CA GLN A 151 -21.30 -23.82 8.83
C GLN A 151 -21.31 -25.30 8.44
N LEU A 152 -21.33 -26.16 9.44
CA LEU A 152 -21.66 -27.56 9.25
C LEU A 152 -23.10 -27.59 8.68
N ILE A 153 -23.21 -27.70 7.38
CA ILE A 153 -24.48 -28.15 6.76
C ILE A 153 -24.55 -29.63 7.12
N ILE A 154 -25.26 -29.93 8.18
CA ILE A 154 -25.67 -31.30 8.49
C ILE A 154 -26.79 -31.60 7.52
N PRO A 155 -26.68 -32.66 6.66
CA PRO A 155 -27.74 -33.06 5.74
C PRO A 155 -28.99 -33.56 6.48
#